data_9fb589d33f7211996c78351a5754e77d
#
_entry.id   9fb589d33f7211996c78351a5754e77d
#
_cell.length_a   1.000
_cell.length_b   1.000
_cell.length_c   1.000
_cell.angle_alpha   90.00
_cell.angle_beta   90.00
_cell.angle_gamma   90.00
#
_symmetry.space_group_name_H-M   'P 1'
#
loop_
_entity.id
_entity.type
_entity.pdbx_description
1 polymer ?
#
loop_
_entity_poly.entity_id
_entity_poly.type
_entity_poly.pdbx_seq_one_letter_code
_entity_poly.pdbx_strand_id
1 'polypeptide(L)'
;YEIMPSLVGSEMCIRDRGEVSRPIVSYSYDLENITPYSYSVYLDEADIQVEYAPSHQAGIYHISFGTEGDNALVVNTKNGKLVAEEKGVSGYQVIDNTPTKIYLYLETSQLPLRKGVLADGKVDMESKEGSAIALYYGSEKNLNLRYGISFISAEQAKKNLQRDITTYDVKAVADAGRRIWNKTLGKIVIEGGSEDEKEIFYTSLYRTYERMINLSEDGKYYSAFDGKIHEDGGVPFYTCLLYTSPSPRD
;
A
#
# COMPACT_ATOMS: atom_id res chain seq x y z
N TYR A 1 15.72 5.46 2.95
CA TYR A 1 15.34 4.06 2.64
C TYR A 1 13.84 3.97 2.62
N GLU A 2 13.24 4.12 1.45
CA GLU A 2 11.81 3.96 1.25
C GLU A 2 11.51 2.47 1.14
N ILE A 3 11.24 1.82 2.28
CA ILE A 3 10.68 0.49 2.32
C ILE A 3 9.20 0.59 2.74
N MET A 4 8.51 1.55 2.26
CA MET A 4 7.11 1.30 1.99
C MET A 4 7.09 0.69 0.61
N PRO A 5 6.38 -0.45 0.38
CA PRO A 5 5.87 -0.64 -0.95
C PRO A 5 5.04 0.62 -1.16
N SER A 6 5.67 1.58 -1.79
CA SER A 6 5.01 2.79 -2.19
C SER A 6 3.75 2.31 -2.87
N LEU A 7 2.60 2.61 -2.30
CA LEU A 7 1.45 2.92 -3.13
C LEU A 7 2.02 3.99 -4.05
N VAL A 8 2.58 3.56 -5.18
CA VAL A 8 3.46 4.35 -6.02
C VAL A 8 2.73 5.63 -6.32
N GLY A 9 3.12 6.69 -5.58
CA GLY A 9 2.59 8.02 -5.73
C GLY A 9 1.22 8.32 -5.11
N SER A 10 0.59 7.45 -4.32
CA SER A 10 -0.57 7.84 -3.50
C SER A 10 -0.11 8.10 -2.07
N GLU A 11 -0.31 9.31 -1.58
CA GLU A 11 -0.09 9.67 -0.20
C GLU A 11 -1.36 9.38 0.58
N MET A 12 -1.27 8.58 1.63
CA MET A 12 -2.36 8.36 2.57
C MET A 12 -2.11 9.25 3.79
N CYS A 13 -2.96 10.26 3.97
CA CYS A 13 -2.89 11.14 5.13
C CYS A 13 -3.94 10.75 6.14
N ILE A 14 -3.52 10.56 7.40
CA ILE A 14 -4.37 10.25 8.53
C ILE A 14 -4.36 11.45 9.46
N ARG A 15 -5.53 11.95 9.88
CA ARG A 15 -5.64 13.11 10.76
C ARG A 15 -6.68 12.92 11.85
N ASP A 16 -6.37 13.46 13.02
CA ASP A 16 -7.25 13.50 14.18
C ASP A 16 -7.90 14.87 14.40
N ARG A 17 -7.22 15.98 14.13
CA ARG A 17 -7.72 17.35 14.37
C ARG A 17 -7.33 18.33 13.27
N GLY A 18 -8.22 19.26 12.98
CA GLY A 18 -7.97 20.41 12.13
C GLY A 18 -8.41 20.27 10.70
N GLU A 19 -8.01 21.21 9.88
CA GLU A 19 -8.45 21.33 8.49
C GLU A 19 -7.90 20.16 7.66
N VAL A 20 -8.76 19.21 7.31
CA VAL A 20 -8.49 18.13 6.34
C VAL A 20 -7.92 18.69 5.02
N SER A 21 -8.15 19.99 4.79
CA SER A 21 -7.65 20.75 3.66
C SER A 21 -6.13 20.90 3.55
N ARG A 22 -5.39 20.62 4.63
CA ARG A 22 -3.92 20.72 4.64
C ARG A 22 -3.32 19.45 5.20
N PRO A 23 -2.99 18.46 4.37
CA PRO A 23 -2.29 17.29 4.82
C PRO A 23 -0.95 17.71 5.43
N ILE A 24 -0.58 17.13 6.57
CA ILE A 24 0.73 17.33 7.18
C ILE A 24 1.77 16.70 6.24
N VAL A 25 2.81 17.44 5.92
CA VAL A 25 3.85 16.99 4.97
C VAL A 25 5.04 16.33 5.69
N SER A 26 5.18 16.59 7.00
CA SER A 26 6.23 15.97 7.82
C SER A 26 5.68 15.65 9.20
N TYR A 27 6.14 14.53 9.77
CA TYR A 27 5.79 14.06 11.10
C TYR A 27 7.06 13.73 11.88
N SER A 28 7.07 14.02 13.18
CA SER A 28 7.93 13.27 14.11
C SER A 28 7.30 11.89 14.31
N TYR A 29 8.14 10.87 14.40
CA TYR A 29 7.68 9.51 14.63
C TYR A 29 8.59 8.78 15.60
N ASP A 30 8.02 7.85 16.34
CA ASP A 30 8.73 7.00 17.28
C ASP A 30 8.23 5.55 17.18
N LEU A 31 8.83 4.66 17.91
CA LEU A 31 8.47 3.24 17.98
C LEU A 31 8.38 2.55 16.60
N GLU A 32 9.20 3.00 15.65
CA GLU A 32 9.24 2.40 14.31
C GLU A 32 9.78 0.96 14.39
N ASN A 33 9.03 0.03 13.80
CA ASN A 33 9.44 -1.35 13.66
C ASN A 33 9.19 -1.83 12.23
N ILE A 34 10.27 -2.25 11.55
CA ILE A 34 10.25 -2.67 10.16
C ILE A 34 10.66 -4.13 10.06
N THR A 35 9.82 -4.94 9.46
CA THR A 35 10.13 -6.32 9.09
C THR A 35 9.73 -6.59 7.64
N PRO A 36 10.17 -7.68 7.01
CA PRO A 36 9.73 -8.03 5.66
C PRO A 36 8.22 -8.25 5.49
N TYR A 37 7.49 -8.40 6.58
CA TYR A 37 6.08 -8.80 6.59
C TYR A 37 5.18 -7.89 7.44
N SER A 38 5.75 -6.88 8.10
CA SER A 38 4.98 -5.90 8.87
C SER A 38 5.75 -4.60 9.04
N TYR A 39 5.00 -3.53 9.23
CA TYR A 39 5.50 -2.21 9.59
C TYR A 39 4.63 -1.64 10.70
N SER A 40 5.23 -0.98 11.67
CA SER A 40 4.50 -0.20 12.65
C SER A 40 5.24 1.07 13.00
N VAL A 41 4.48 2.13 13.30
CA VAL A 41 5.02 3.46 13.64
C VAL A 41 4.02 4.23 14.48
N TYR A 42 4.53 5.06 15.38
CA TYR A 42 3.73 6.03 16.13
C TYR A 42 4.04 7.44 15.62
N LEU A 43 2.99 8.19 15.28
CA LEU A 43 3.08 9.56 14.76
C LEU A 43 2.78 10.53 15.91
N ASP A 44 3.82 11.20 16.40
CA ASP A 44 3.78 12.00 17.65
C ASP A 44 2.77 13.16 17.57
N GLU A 45 2.83 13.98 16.51
CA GLU A 45 1.99 15.17 16.42
C GLU A 45 0.50 14.84 16.21
N ALA A 46 0.22 13.68 15.64
CA ALA A 46 -1.14 13.24 15.36
C ALA A 46 -1.68 12.32 16.46
N ASP A 47 -0.83 11.84 17.39
CA ASP A 47 -1.16 10.83 18.40
C ASP A 47 -1.83 9.59 17.74
N ILE A 48 -1.16 9.05 16.70
CA ILE A 48 -1.68 7.97 15.89
C ILE A 48 -0.70 6.82 15.84
N GLN A 49 -1.15 5.62 16.20
CA GLN A 49 -0.43 4.37 15.95
C GLN A 49 -0.88 3.79 14.62
N VAL A 50 0.07 3.46 13.76
CA VAL A 50 -0.18 2.80 12.48
C VAL A 50 0.51 1.44 12.46
N GLU A 51 -0.23 0.41 12.10
CA GLU A 51 0.28 -0.93 11.84
C GLU A 51 -0.08 -1.34 10.41
N TYR A 52 0.82 -2.03 9.73
CA TYR A 52 0.67 -2.42 8.34
C TYR A 52 1.20 -3.83 8.11
N ALA A 53 0.52 -4.59 7.25
CA ALA A 53 1.01 -5.86 6.74
C ALA A 53 0.74 -5.99 5.23
N PRO A 54 1.77 -6.31 4.43
CA PRO A 54 1.63 -6.55 2.99
C PRO A 54 1.19 -7.98 2.68
N SER A 55 0.53 -8.13 1.53
CA SER A 55 0.35 -9.39 0.82
C SER A 55 0.88 -9.27 -0.60
N HIS A 56 0.49 -10.16 -1.53
CA HIS A 56 1.05 -10.17 -2.89
C HIS A 56 0.68 -8.90 -3.69
N GLN A 57 -0.61 -8.64 -3.87
CA GLN A 57 -1.12 -7.45 -4.57
C GLN A 57 -2.11 -6.67 -3.70
N ALA A 58 -1.97 -6.80 -2.39
CA ALA A 58 -2.85 -6.20 -1.39
C ALA A 58 -2.08 -5.83 -0.13
N GLY A 59 -2.68 -5.01 0.69
CA GLY A 59 -2.16 -4.67 2.01
C GLY A 59 -3.28 -4.31 2.97
N ILE A 60 -2.97 -4.33 4.25
CA ILE A 60 -3.90 -4.01 5.32
C ILE A 60 -3.25 -3.06 6.32
N TYR A 61 -4.03 -2.10 6.81
CA TYR A 61 -3.64 -1.21 7.88
C TYR A 61 -4.58 -1.35 9.07
N HIS A 62 -4.01 -1.20 10.24
CA HIS A 62 -4.71 -0.88 11.48
C HIS A 62 -4.22 0.49 11.96
N ILE A 63 -5.16 1.37 12.27
CA ILE A 63 -4.90 2.74 12.70
C ILE A 63 -5.61 2.95 14.02
N SER A 64 -4.86 3.32 15.06
CA SER A 64 -5.39 3.70 16.37
C SER A 64 -5.19 5.20 16.58
N PHE A 65 -6.29 5.91 16.83
CA PHE A 65 -6.31 7.34 17.14
C PHE A 65 -6.28 7.53 18.66
N GLY A 66 -5.25 8.17 19.18
CA GLY A 66 -5.09 8.41 20.61
C GLY A 66 -5.97 9.53 21.13
N THR A 67 -6.32 10.51 20.28
CA THR A 67 -7.15 11.64 20.66
C THR A 67 -8.59 11.49 20.19
N GLU A 68 -9.53 12.11 20.93
CA GLU A 68 -10.92 12.22 20.52
C GLU A 68 -11.08 13.38 19.52
N GLY A 69 -11.73 13.10 18.40
CA GLY A 69 -11.93 14.10 17.35
C GLY A 69 -12.81 13.59 16.23
N ASP A 70 -12.89 14.35 15.14
CA ASP A 70 -13.53 13.94 13.90
C ASP A 70 -12.47 13.28 13.02
N ASN A 71 -12.18 12.01 13.31
CA ASN A 71 -11.12 11.26 12.66
C ASN A 71 -11.46 11.04 11.18
N ALA A 72 -10.47 11.26 10.33
CA ALA A 72 -10.64 11.16 8.88
C ALA A 72 -9.46 10.43 8.22
N LEU A 73 -9.79 9.64 7.21
CA LEU A 73 -8.86 9.06 6.27
C LEU A 73 -8.92 9.86 4.96
N VAL A 74 -7.80 10.39 4.53
CA VAL A 74 -7.67 11.06 3.23
C VAL A 74 -6.85 10.18 2.29
N VAL A 75 -7.41 9.87 1.14
CA VAL A 75 -6.73 9.18 0.05
C VAL A 75 -6.58 10.16 -1.10
N ASN A 76 -5.36 10.39 -1.55
CA ASN A 76 -5.08 11.31 -2.64
C ASN A 76 -4.26 10.65 -3.75
N THR A 77 -4.30 11.24 -4.93
CA THR A 77 -3.50 10.87 -6.09
C THR A 77 -2.91 12.12 -6.74
N LYS A 78 -1.65 12.04 -7.16
CA LYS A 78 -0.95 13.14 -7.80
C LYS A 78 -1.40 13.36 -9.25
N ASN A 79 -1.49 12.28 -10.02
CA ASN A 79 -1.77 12.28 -11.45
C ASN A 79 -2.84 11.25 -11.81
N GLY A 80 -3.99 11.27 -11.11
CA GLY A 80 -5.02 10.26 -11.31
C GLY A 80 -6.40 10.74 -10.93
N LYS A 81 -7.27 9.79 -10.70
CA LYS A 81 -8.66 10.03 -10.33
C LYS A 81 -9.12 8.98 -9.32
N LEU A 82 -9.76 9.44 -8.27
CA LEU A 82 -10.36 8.62 -7.23
C LEU A 82 -11.86 8.78 -7.24
N VAL A 83 -12.56 7.74 -6.85
CA VAL A 83 -14.01 7.66 -6.71
C VAL A 83 -14.34 7.20 -5.30
N ALA A 84 -15.24 7.92 -4.64
CA ALA A 84 -15.73 7.55 -3.31
C ALA A 84 -16.72 6.38 -3.43
N GLU A 85 -16.33 5.21 -2.94
CA GLU A 85 -17.15 4.01 -2.84
C GLU A 85 -18.03 4.04 -1.58
N GLU A 86 -18.88 3.03 -1.40
CA GLU A 86 -19.71 2.94 -0.20
C GLU A 86 -18.85 2.83 1.06
N LYS A 87 -17.86 1.95 1.07
CA LYS A 87 -16.97 1.64 2.19
C LYS A 87 -15.54 2.13 2.04
N GLY A 88 -15.25 2.90 1.02
CA GLY A 88 -13.85 3.25 0.76
C GLY A 88 -13.65 4.08 -0.49
N VAL A 89 -12.60 3.76 -1.23
CA VAL A 89 -12.17 4.51 -2.41
C VAL A 89 -11.69 3.55 -3.49
N SER A 90 -12.05 3.82 -4.74
CA SER A 90 -11.44 3.20 -5.91
C SER A 90 -10.84 4.27 -6.83
N GLY A 91 -9.99 3.86 -7.76
CA GLY A 91 -9.44 4.78 -8.75
C GLY A 91 -8.11 4.37 -9.30
N TYR A 92 -7.36 5.33 -9.80
CA TYR A 92 -6.04 5.09 -10.37
C TYR A 92 -5.11 6.27 -10.20
N GLN A 93 -3.83 5.99 -10.29
CA GLN A 93 -2.77 6.95 -10.49
C GLN A 93 -1.96 6.59 -11.74
N VAL A 94 -1.53 7.60 -12.48
CA VAL A 94 -0.58 7.45 -13.59
C VAL A 94 0.83 7.56 -13.03
N ILE A 95 1.70 6.63 -13.38
CA ILE A 95 3.12 6.68 -13.00
C ILE A 95 3.78 7.82 -13.78
N ASP A 96 4.52 8.68 -13.07
CA ASP A 96 5.18 9.86 -13.66
C ASP A 96 6.01 9.47 -14.88
N ASN A 97 5.88 10.25 -15.94
CA ASN A 97 6.56 10.09 -17.22
C ASN A 97 6.27 8.77 -17.98
N THR A 98 5.20 8.09 -17.64
CA THR A 98 4.75 6.87 -18.34
C THR A 98 3.25 6.91 -18.61
N PRO A 99 2.71 6.13 -19.57
CA PRO A 99 1.27 5.94 -19.72
C PRO A 99 0.69 4.91 -18.75
N THR A 100 1.51 4.29 -17.91
CA THR A 100 1.11 3.18 -17.04
C THR A 100 0.25 3.69 -15.89
N LYS A 101 -0.88 3.03 -15.68
CA LYS A 101 -1.78 3.28 -14.56
C LYS A 101 -1.60 2.20 -13.50
N ILE A 102 -1.62 2.62 -12.24
CA ILE A 102 -1.82 1.73 -11.11
C ILE A 102 -3.22 2.01 -10.58
N TYR A 103 -4.04 0.99 -10.56
CA TYR A 103 -5.40 1.04 -10.04
C TYR A 103 -5.39 0.62 -8.57
N LEU A 104 -6.24 1.28 -7.80
CA LEU A 104 -6.47 1.04 -6.39
C LEU A 104 -7.93 0.70 -6.14
N TYR A 105 -8.17 -0.27 -5.28
CA TYR A 105 -9.44 -0.46 -4.58
C TYR A 105 -9.15 -0.59 -3.09
N LEU A 106 -9.72 0.32 -2.30
CA LEU A 106 -9.56 0.38 -0.85
C LEU A 106 -10.92 0.29 -0.18
N GLU A 107 -11.02 -0.51 0.87
CA GLU A 107 -12.21 -0.56 1.70
C GLU A 107 -11.85 -0.56 3.19
N THR A 108 -12.75 -0.01 4.00
CA THR A 108 -12.60 0.08 5.45
C THR A 108 -13.54 -0.88 6.16
N SER A 109 -13.16 -1.27 7.38
CA SER A 109 -13.98 -2.18 8.22
C SER A 109 -15.32 -1.57 8.62
N GLN A 110 -15.36 -0.24 8.69
CA GLN A 110 -16.52 0.55 9.10
C GLN A 110 -17.00 1.40 7.94
N LEU A 111 -18.30 1.72 7.91
CA LEU A 111 -18.82 2.71 6.98
C LEU A 111 -18.40 4.11 7.43
N PRO A 112 -17.90 4.96 6.52
CA PRO A 112 -17.69 6.37 6.86
C PRO A 112 -19.02 7.06 7.15
N LEU A 113 -19.07 7.89 8.17
CA LEU A 113 -20.23 8.69 8.52
C LEU A 113 -20.56 9.73 7.43
N ARG A 114 -19.51 10.26 6.80
CA ARG A 114 -19.59 11.18 5.68
C ARG A 114 -18.33 11.03 4.81
N LYS A 115 -18.45 11.42 3.56
CA LYS A 115 -17.36 11.38 2.58
C LYS A 115 -17.48 12.53 1.61
N GLY A 116 -16.35 12.99 1.09
CA GLY A 116 -16.32 14.10 0.13
C GLY A 116 -15.03 14.17 -0.65
N VAL A 117 -15.04 14.97 -1.68
CA VAL A 117 -13.88 15.28 -2.50
C VAL A 117 -13.14 16.47 -1.89
N LEU A 118 -11.85 16.31 -1.67
CA LEU A 118 -10.99 17.40 -1.22
C LEU A 118 -10.40 18.11 -2.45
N ALA A 119 -10.76 19.36 -2.63
CA ALA A 119 -10.24 20.22 -3.70
C ALA A 119 -10.02 21.64 -3.17
N ASP A 120 -8.89 22.25 -3.52
CA ASP A 120 -8.53 23.63 -3.17
C ASP A 120 -8.71 23.96 -1.68
N GLY A 121 -8.38 23.00 -0.82
CA GLY A 121 -8.47 23.16 0.63
C GLY A 121 -9.90 23.07 1.19
N LYS A 122 -10.88 22.68 0.40
CA LYS A 122 -12.28 22.50 0.83
C LYS A 122 -12.75 21.08 0.52
N VAL A 123 -13.69 20.61 1.34
CA VAL A 123 -14.30 19.29 1.15
C VAL A 123 -15.70 19.49 0.55
N ASP A 124 -15.88 19.00 -0.66
CA ASP A 124 -17.17 18.94 -1.35
C ASP A 124 -17.84 17.59 -1.08
N MET A 125 -18.94 17.60 -0.34
CA MET A 125 -19.69 16.41 0.04
C MET A 125 -20.67 15.92 -1.05
N GLU A 126 -20.90 16.69 -2.08
CA GLU A 126 -21.80 16.34 -3.19
C GLU A 126 -21.05 15.59 -4.29
N SER A 127 -19.80 15.93 -4.51
CA SER A 127 -18.94 15.27 -5.49
C SER A 127 -18.50 13.90 -5.02
N LYS A 128 -18.46 12.95 -5.94
CA LYS A 128 -18.05 11.55 -5.69
C LYS A 128 -16.68 11.22 -6.24
N GLU A 129 -16.09 12.06 -7.08
CA GLU A 129 -14.85 11.78 -7.77
C GLU A 129 -13.94 13.00 -7.84
N GLY A 130 -12.64 12.78 -7.64
CA GLY A 130 -11.62 13.84 -7.64
C GLY A 130 -10.21 13.28 -7.48
N SER A 131 -9.26 14.16 -7.23
CA SER A 131 -7.86 13.78 -6.96
C SER A 131 -7.62 13.37 -5.50
N ALA A 132 -8.50 13.76 -4.58
CA ALA A 132 -8.42 13.39 -3.18
C ALA A 132 -9.82 13.15 -2.61
N ILE A 133 -9.97 12.08 -1.83
CA ILE A 133 -11.20 11.70 -1.16
C ILE A 133 -10.96 11.69 0.35
N ALA A 134 -11.83 12.35 1.09
CA ALA A 134 -11.86 12.32 2.55
C ALA A 134 -13.02 11.46 3.05
N LEU A 135 -12.73 10.52 3.95
CA LEU A 135 -13.67 9.62 4.60
C LEU A 135 -13.64 9.91 6.10
N TYR A 136 -14.77 10.29 6.69
CA TYR A 136 -14.88 10.69 8.09
C TYR A 136 -15.53 9.60 8.93
N TYR A 137 -14.95 9.34 10.10
CA TYR A 137 -15.35 8.29 11.04
C TYR A 137 -15.80 8.83 12.40
N GLY A 138 -15.82 10.18 12.58
CA GLY A 138 -16.16 10.79 13.85
C GLY A 138 -15.16 10.43 14.95
N SER A 139 -15.65 10.03 16.11
CA SER A 139 -14.82 9.71 17.28
C SER A 139 -14.36 8.23 17.35
N GLU A 140 -14.42 7.51 16.24
CA GLU A 140 -13.90 6.14 16.20
C GLU A 140 -12.41 6.11 16.50
N LYS A 141 -12.03 5.27 17.48
CA LYS A 141 -10.64 5.18 17.94
C LYS A 141 -9.78 4.21 17.12
N ASN A 142 -10.41 3.28 16.41
CA ASN A 142 -9.71 2.28 15.63
C ASN A 142 -10.33 2.15 14.25
N LEU A 143 -9.48 2.17 13.24
CA LEU A 143 -9.88 1.99 11.86
C LEU A 143 -9.02 0.90 11.22
N ASN A 144 -9.67 -0.13 10.71
CA ASN A 144 -8.99 -1.09 9.85
C ASN A 144 -9.36 -0.79 8.40
N LEU A 145 -8.36 -0.81 7.53
CA LEU A 145 -8.57 -0.70 6.09
C LEU A 145 -7.70 -1.71 5.37
N ARG A 146 -8.18 -2.17 4.24
CA ARG A 146 -7.44 -3.05 3.34
C ARG A 146 -7.58 -2.57 1.92
N TYR A 147 -6.56 -2.81 1.11
CA TYR A 147 -6.54 -2.36 -0.26
C TYR A 147 -5.93 -3.42 -1.18
N GLY A 148 -6.32 -3.37 -2.44
CA GLY A 148 -5.69 -4.09 -3.52
C GLY A 148 -5.22 -3.15 -4.61
N ILE A 149 -4.17 -3.53 -5.30
CA ILE A 149 -3.63 -2.82 -6.46
C ILE A 149 -3.69 -3.69 -7.70
N SER A 150 -3.73 -3.04 -8.87
CA SER A 150 -3.69 -3.71 -10.17
C SER A 150 -3.10 -2.79 -11.23
N PHE A 151 -2.43 -3.37 -12.21
CA PHE A 151 -2.05 -2.67 -13.44
C PHE A 151 -3.11 -2.79 -14.54
N ILE A 152 -4.18 -3.55 -14.30
CA ILE A 152 -5.21 -3.87 -15.29
C ILE A 152 -6.44 -2.98 -15.14
N SER A 153 -7.07 -3.00 -13.95
CA SER A 153 -8.28 -2.19 -13.68
C SER A 153 -8.59 -2.10 -12.18
N ALA A 154 -9.51 -1.19 -11.79
CA ALA A 154 -9.99 -1.09 -10.42
C ALA A 154 -10.78 -2.35 -9.98
N GLU A 155 -11.53 -2.97 -10.90
CA GLU A 155 -12.23 -4.24 -10.65
C GLU A 155 -11.23 -5.37 -10.40
N GLN A 156 -10.10 -5.39 -11.12
CA GLN A 156 -9.04 -6.37 -10.85
C GLN A 156 -8.35 -6.09 -9.51
N ALA A 157 -8.11 -4.83 -9.16
CA ALA A 157 -7.59 -4.46 -7.84
C ALA A 157 -8.49 -4.98 -6.70
N LYS A 158 -9.82 -4.87 -6.88
CA LYS A 158 -10.80 -5.44 -5.95
C LYS A 158 -10.71 -6.96 -5.86
N LYS A 159 -10.56 -7.67 -6.98
CA LYS A 159 -10.38 -9.13 -7.00
C LYS A 159 -9.08 -9.54 -6.32
N ASN A 160 -7.99 -8.82 -6.58
CA ASN A 160 -6.70 -9.05 -5.93
C ASN A 160 -6.82 -8.91 -4.42
N LEU A 161 -7.49 -7.85 -3.93
CA LEU A 161 -7.77 -7.69 -2.52
C LEU A 161 -8.54 -8.88 -1.93
N GLN A 162 -9.65 -9.26 -2.58
CA GLN A 162 -10.51 -10.34 -2.08
C GLN A 162 -9.81 -11.70 -2.07
N ARG A 163 -8.90 -11.94 -3.01
CA ARG A 163 -8.08 -13.15 -3.07
C ARG A 163 -7.02 -13.17 -1.98
N ASP A 164 -6.32 -12.05 -1.77
CA ASP A 164 -5.10 -12.00 -0.97
C ASP A 164 -5.40 -11.75 0.52
N ILE A 165 -6.38 -10.90 0.84
CA ILE A 165 -6.71 -10.51 2.22
C ILE A 165 -8.22 -10.61 2.44
N THR A 166 -8.65 -11.62 3.21
CA THR A 166 -10.06 -11.86 3.53
C THR A 166 -10.46 -11.35 4.91
N THR A 167 -9.49 -10.88 5.71
CA THR A 167 -9.68 -10.45 7.10
C THR A 167 -9.35 -8.98 7.28
N TYR A 168 -9.80 -8.40 8.39
CA TYR A 168 -9.35 -7.09 8.89
C TYR A 168 -8.36 -7.21 10.06
N ASP A 169 -7.73 -8.38 10.23
CA ASP A 169 -6.72 -8.63 11.26
C ASP A 169 -5.31 -8.49 10.65
N VAL A 170 -4.64 -7.37 10.95
CA VAL A 170 -3.28 -7.07 10.50
C VAL A 170 -2.30 -8.14 10.96
N LYS A 171 -2.45 -8.60 12.21
CA LYS A 171 -1.55 -9.60 12.78
C LYS A 171 -1.64 -10.93 12.04
N ALA A 172 -2.84 -11.36 11.68
CA ALA A 172 -3.03 -12.60 10.90
C ALA A 172 -2.35 -12.53 9.53
N VAL A 173 -2.41 -11.37 8.86
CA VAL A 173 -1.72 -11.14 7.57
C VAL A 173 -0.21 -11.09 7.77
N ALA A 174 0.29 -10.39 8.78
CA ALA A 174 1.70 -10.34 9.13
C ALA A 174 2.28 -11.73 9.44
N ASP A 175 1.56 -12.54 10.22
CA ASP A 175 1.96 -13.92 10.55
C ASP A 175 1.98 -14.82 9.29
N ALA A 176 1.06 -14.61 8.36
CA ALA A 176 1.10 -15.30 7.06
C ALA A 176 2.34 -14.89 6.25
N GLY A 177 2.63 -13.59 6.16
CA GLY A 177 3.83 -13.05 5.53
C GLY A 177 5.11 -13.59 6.16
N ARG A 178 5.18 -13.62 7.49
CA ARG A 178 6.31 -14.20 8.25
C ARG A 178 6.56 -15.66 7.89
N ARG A 179 5.52 -16.47 7.78
CA ARG A 179 5.67 -17.88 7.38
C ARG A 179 6.24 -18.01 5.96
N ILE A 180 5.79 -17.17 5.03
CA ILE A 180 6.28 -17.15 3.64
C ILE A 180 7.76 -16.77 3.62
N TRP A 181 8.15 -15.68 4.30
CA TRP A 181 9.53 -15.23 4.35
C TRP A 181 10.46 -16.24 5.03
N ASN A 182 10.06 -16.82 6.16
CA ASN A 182 10.82 -17.85 6.83
C ASN A 182 11.05 -19.09 5.94
N LYS A 183 10.02 -19.50 5.19
CA LYS A 183 10.15 -20.60 4.21
C LYS A 183 11.08 -20.23 3.05
N THR A 184 11.03 -18.97 2.58
CA THR A 184 11.80 -18.50 1.43
C THR A 184 13.27 -18.32 1.78
N LEU A 185 13.57 -17.60 2.85
CA LEU A 185 14.95 -17.36 3.31
C LEU A 185 15.58 -18.62 3.90
N GLY A 186 14.79 -19.46 4.57
CA GLY A 186 15.23 -20.72 5.16
C GLY A 186 15.58 -21.83 4.14
N LYS A 187 15.50 -21.57 2.83
CA LYS A 187 16.05 -22.44 1.80
C LYS A 187 17.58 -22.52 1.85
N ILE A 188 18.22 -21.50 2.40
CA ILE A 188 19.65 -21.47 2.66
C ILE A 188 19.84 -21.39 4.17
N VAL A 189 20.45 -22.39 4.75
CA VAL A 189 20.78 -22.44 6.17
C VAL A 189 22.29 -22.28 6.29
N ILE A 190 22.72 -21.29 7.08
CA ILE A 190 24.13 -21.06 7.38
C ILE A 190 24.45 -21.54 8.79
N GLU A 191 25.57 -22.24 8.95
CA GLU A 191 26.09 -22.68 10.21
C GLU A 191 27.39 -21.97 10.55
N GLY A 192 27.61 -21.67 11.83
CA GLY A 192 28.77 -20.90 12.30
C GLY A 192 28.58 -19.39 12.11
N GLY A 193 29.66 -18.64 12.34
CA GLY A 193 29.63 -17.17 12.35
C GLY A 193 28.94 -16.56 13.58
N SER A 194 29.04 -15.24 13.72
CA SER A 194 28.33 -14.47 14.74
C SER A 194 26.87 -14.24 14.33
N GLU A 195 26.03 -13.81 15.25
CA GLU A 195 24.65 -13.43 14.95
C GLU A 195 24.60 -12.24 13.97
N ASP A 196 25.49 -11.26 14.10
CA ASP A 196 25.61 -10.11 13.20
C ASP A 196 25.94 -10.57 11.76
N GLU A 197 26.82 -11.53 11.58
CA GLU A 197 27.14 -12.08 10.25
C GLU A 197 25.94 -12.80 9.64
N LYS A 198 25.16 -13.53 10.45
CA LYS A 198 23.92 -14.16 10.00
C LYS A 198 22.86 -13.12 9.62
N GLU A 199 22.71 -12.05 10.41
CA GLU A 199 21.80 -10.96 10.12
C GLU A 199 22.17 -10.26 8.80
N ILE A 200 23.45 -9.95 8.59
CA ILE A 200 23.95 -9.37 7.33
C ILE A 200 23.66 -10.30 6.16
N PHE A 201 23.89 -11.60 6.31
CA PHE A 201 23.62 -12.58 5.26
C PHE A 201 22.14 -12.63 4.88
N TYR A 202 21.25 -12.82 5.86
CA TYR A 202 19.81 -12.93 5.59
C TYR A 202 19.19 -11.63 5.12
N THR A 203 19.69 -10.48 5.59
CA THR A 203 19.29 -9.16 5.08
C THR A 203 19.71 -9.00 3.62
N SER A 204 20.92 -9.41 3.27
CA SER A 204 21.40 -9.36 1.88
C SER A 204 20.61 -10.32 0.99
N LEU A 205 20.32 -11.52 1.47
CA LEU A 205 19.48 -12.49 0.76
C LEU A 205 18.06 -11.93 0.54
N TYR A 206 17.44 -11.34 1.57
CA TYR A 206 16.15 -10.67 1.45
C TYR A 206 16.14 -9.61 0.34
N ARG A 207 17.16 -8.76 0.29
CA ARG A 207 17.29 -7.71 -0.74
C ARG A 207 17.39 -8.25 -2.16
N THR A 208 17.80 -9.48 -2.38
CA THR A 208 17.82 -10.09 -3.72
C THR A 208 16.41 -10.32 -4.27
N TYR A 209 15.38 -10.35 -3.43
CA TYR A 209 13.97 -10.52 -3.83
C TYR A 209 13.26 -9.20 -4.17
N GLU A 210 13.90 -8.04 -3.96
CA GLU A 210 13.25 -6.73 -4.19
C GLU A 210 12.93 -6.45 -5.66
N ARG A 211 13.59 -7.12 -6.61
CA ARG A 211 13.68 -6.67 -7.99
C ARG A 211 13.11 -7.60 -9.05
N MET A 212 12.33 -8.58 -8.71
CA MET A 212 11.54 -9.33 -9.68
C MET A 212 10.08 -9.27 -9.27
N ILE A 213 9.37 -8.27 -9.80
CA ILE A 213 7.96 -8.08 -9.48
C ILE A 213 7.13 -8.93 -10.43
N ASN A 214 6.31 -9.83 -9.87
CA ASN A 214 5.31 -10.57 -10.62
C ASN A 214 4.16 -9.63 -10.98
N LEU A 215 3.93 -9.45 -12.27
CA LEU A 215 2.85 -8.61 -12.82
C LEU A 215 1.63 -9.42 -13.25
N SER A 216 1.67 -10.75 -13.15
CA SER A 216 0.52 -11.58 -13.51
C SER A 216 -0.62 -11.43 -12.50
N GLU A 217 -1.81 -11.18 -13.02
CA GLU A 217 -3.05 -10.99 -12.31
C GLU A 217 -4.14 -11.88 -12.93
N ASP A 218 -4.44 -13.01 -12.30
CA ASP A 218 -5.45 -13.98 -12.75
C ASP A 218 -5.28 -14.43 -14.21
N GLY A 219 -4.04 -14.74 -14.61
CA GLY A 219 -3.72 -15.23 -15.95
C GLY A 219 -3.45 -14.14 -16.99
N LYS A 220 -3.39 -12.88 -16.58
CA LYS A 220 -3.14 -11.71 -17.42
C LYS A 220 -2.06 -10.82 -16.84
N TYR A 221 -1.43 -10.01 -17.67
CA TYR A 221 -0.52 -8.97 -17.24
C TYR A 221 -0.60 -7.73 -18.14
N TYR A 222 -0.29 -6.58 -17.59
CA TYR A 222 -0.12 -5.34 -18.35
C TYR A 222 1.34 -5.22 -18.82
N SER A 223 1.51 -4.95 -20.11
CA SER A 223 2.82 -4.68 -20.70
C SER A 223 3.03 -3.18 -20.91
N ALA A 224 4.05 -2.62 -20.25
CA ALA A 224 4.44 -1.23 -20.45
C ALA A 224 5.09 -0.96 -21.81
N PHE A 225 5.50 -2.00 -22.57
CA PHE A 225 6.11 -1.84 -23.89
C PHE A 225 5.12 -1.40 -24.95
N ASP A 226 3.91 -1.97 -24.92
CA ASP A 226 2.88 -1.69 -25.92
C ASP A 226 1.60 -1.10 -25.32
N GLY A 227 1.56 -0.92 -23.98
CA GLY A 227 0.42 -0.37 -23.26
C GLY A 227 -0.82 -1.27 -23.25
N LYS A 228 -0.66 -2.58 -23.44
CA LYS A 228 -1.77 -3.55 -23.58
C LYS A 228 -1.77 -4.60 -22.49
N ILE A 229 -2.93 -5.22 -22.31
CA ILE A 229 -3.11 -6.38 -21.46
C ILE A 229 -2.94 -7.63 -22.29
N HIS A 230 -2.12 -8.57 -21.81
CA HIS A 230 -1.82 -9.85 -22.43
C HIS A 230 -2.22 -11.00 -21.52
N GLU A 231 -2.50 -12.16 -22.13
CA GLU A 231 -2.61 -13.43 -21.41
C GLU A 231 -1.20 -13.94 -21.06
N ASP A 232 -1.01 -14.47 -19.85
CA ASP A 232 0.30 -14.99 -19.42
C ASP A 232 0.55 -16.45 -19.83
N GLY A 233 -0.47 -17.12 -20.40
CA GLY A 233 -0.36 -18.51 -20.83
C GLY A 233 -0.09 -19.50 -19.70
N GLY A 234 -0.37 -19.13 -18.45
CA GLY A 234 -0.10 -19.95 -17.28
C GLY A 234 1.35 -19.85 -16.76
N VAL A 235 2.16 -18.96 -17.33
CA VAL A 235 3.52 -18.67 -16.88
C VAL A 235 3.57 -17.25 -16.33
N PRO A 236 3.85 -17.05 -15.02
CA PRO A 236 3.89 -15.72 -14.43
C PRO A 236 4.86 -14.79 -15.14
N PHE A 237 4.39 -13.59 -15.47
CA PHE A 237 5.21 -12.55 -16.09
C PHE A 237 5.89 -11.71 -15.02
N TYR A 238 7.21 -11.65 -15.07
CA TYR A 238 8.03 -10.84 -14.15
C TYR A 238 8.63 -9.65 -14.88
N THR A 239 8.55 -8.46 -14.29
CA THR A 239 9.33 -7.31 -14.74
C THR A 239 10.64 -7.22 -13.98
N CYS A 240 11.71 -6.84 -14.70
CA CYS A 240 13.01 -6.57 -14.11
C CYS A 240 13.47 -5.17 -14.52
N LEU A 241 13.80 -4.35 -13.54
CA LEU A 241 14.35 -3.00 -13.77
C LEU A 241 15.80 -3.00 -14.29
N LEU A 242 16.42 -4.17 -14.45
CA LEU A 242 17.80 -4.27 -14.97
C LEU A 242 17.95 -3.76 -16.41
N TYR A 243 16.87 -3.67 -17.17
CA TYR A 243 16.90 -3.09 -18.53
C TYR A 243 17.01 -1.55 -18.55
N THR A 244 16.83 -0.88 -17.42
CA THR A 244 16.93 0.58 -17.31
C THR A 244 18.23 1.04 -16.65
N SER A 245 19.03 0.13 -16.14
CA SER A 245 20.37 0.44 -15.61
C SER A 245 21.40 0.18 -16.70
N PRO A 246 22.23 1.17 -17.08
CA PRO A 246 23.33 0.92 -18.00
C PRO A 246 24.22 -0.17 -17.40
N SER A 247 24.46 -1.22 -18.16
CA SER A 247 25.39 -2.27 -17.78
C SER A 247 26.80 -1.65 -17.68
N PRO A 248 27.58 -1.96 -16.64
CA PRO A 248 28.98 -1.54 -16.60
C PRO A 248 29.87 -2.12 -17.72
N ARG A 249 29.28 -2.89 -18.63
CA ARG A 249 29.93 -3.57 -19.74
C ARG A 249 29.57 -3.02 -21.12
N ASP A 250 28.71 -2.01 -21.20
CA ASP A 250 28.33 -1.34 -22.45
C ASP A 250 29.15 -0.04 -22.64
#